data_bae970d2a470cd7e5b02b67f89ec6859
#
_entry.id   bae970d2a470cd7e5b02b67f89ec6859
#
_cell.length_a   1.000
_cell.length_b   1.000
_cell.length_c   1.000
_cell.angle_alpha   90.00
_cell.angle_beta   90.00
_cell.angle_gamma   90.00
#
_symmetry.space_group_name_H-M   'P 1'
#
loop_
_entity.id
_entity.type
_entity.pdbx_description
1 polymer ?
#
loop_
_entity_poly.entity_id
_entity_poly.type
_entity_poly.pdbx_seq_one_letter_code
_entity_poly.pdbx_strand_id
1 'polypeptide(L)'
;NAVDGFENQLATIRKLIEDEDSHALMGLLGHAQAARQHFNHMLAQKPFMENNKVTTQQFTILPGKKSFQGKFSVPGDKSVSHRSIMFGAIAEGTTHVTGFLEGEDALATLQAFRDMGVSIEGPKNGEVTIHGVGVNGLKAPASALYMGNSGTSMRLLSGMLSAQKFDSVMTGDASLSKRPMERIAKPLREMGAQIQTTGERGTPPVSITGNQALQGIHYDLPMASAQVKSGILLAGLWAAGETSVTEPEPTRDHTERMLRAFGYDVKTEGNRISLQGGGKLVGTEIQVPSDISSAAFFMVGAAITEGSDVTLEAVGINSTRTGVIEILKQMGADITVENERIAGGEPIADIRIQGTRTLKGIHMPEDQVPLAIDEFPALFIAAACAEGRTVLTGAAELRVKESDRIQVMADGLKTMGIDCTPTDDGIIIEGKGHSGEWGAIFTGGEIESHHDHRIAMSFSMAGLRTSGEIKIIGTETVATSFPTFTQLSNQAGLAIQVTE
;
A
#
# COMPACT_ATOMS: atom_id res chain seq x y z
N ASN A 1 0.52 -32.06 -11.33
CA ASN A 1 0.61 -32.67 -10.03
C ASN A 1 2.08 -32.70 -9.62
N ALA A 2 2.42 -32.61 -8.32
CA ALA A 2 3.81 -32.52 -7.87
C ALA A 2 4.66 -33.74 -8.25
N VAL A 3 4.03 -34.92 -8.36
CA VAL A 3 4.68 -36.16 -8.79
C VAL A 3 5.06 -36.10 -10.27
N ASP A 4 4.18 -35.60 -11.13
CA ASP A 4 4.43 -35.46 -12.57
C ASP A 4 5.56 -34.46 -12.84
N GLY A 5 5.69 -33.41 -12.02
CA GLY A 5 6.79 -32.45 -12.07
C GLY A 5 8.14 -33.08 -11.70
N PHE A 6 8.15 -34.00 -10.74
CA PHE A 6 9.34 -34.67 -10.30
C PHE A 6 9.81 -35.73 -11.32
N GLU A 7 8.88 -36.47 -11.93
CA GLU A 7 9.19 -37.43 -13.01
C GLU A 7 9.75 -36.74 -14.25
N ASN A 8 9.21 -35.57 -14.64
CA ASN A 8 9.74 -34.78 -15.74
C ASN A 8 11.15 -34.23 -15.47
N GLN A 9 11.45 -33.83 -14.23
CA GLN A 9 12.79 -33.39 -13.85
C GLN A 9 13.79 -34.56 -13.88
N LEU A 10 13.42 -35.76 -13.41
CA LEU A 10 14.24 -36.94 -13.49
C LEU A 10 14.53 -37.38 -14.94
N ALA A 11 13.55 -37.27 -15.83
CA ALA A 11 13.74 -37.55 -17.25
C ALA A 11 14.70 -36.53 -17.90
N THR A 12 14.62 -35.26 -17.54
CA THR A 12 15.53 -34.20 -18.00
C THR A 12 16.97 -34.46 -17.53
N ILE A 13 17.16 -34.78 -16.26
CA ILE A 13 18.48 -35.14 -15.69
C ILE A 13 19.08 -36.34 -16.38
N ARG A 14 18.30 -37.40 -16.64
CA ARG A 14 18.74 -38.58 -17.36
C ARG A 14 19.26 -38.26 -18.76
N LYS A 15 18.51 -37.44 -19.49
CA LYS A 15 18.89 -37.02 -20.84
C LYS A 15 20.17 -36.18 -20.85
N LEU A 16 20.37 -35.27 -19.89
CA LEU A 16 21.61 -34.49 -19.77
C LEU A 16 22.83 -35.33 -19.42
N ILE A 17 22.64 -36.43 -18.70
CA ILE A 17 23.71 -37.42 -18.41
C ILE A 17 24.04 -38.23 -19.66
N GLU A 18 23.04 -38.65 -20.43
CA GLU A 18 23.20 -39.38 -21.69
C GLU A 18 23.87 -38.54 -22.78
N ASP A 19 23.59 -37.20 -22.81
CA ASP A 19 24.16 -36.26 -23.77
C ASP A 19 25.55 -35.72 -23.35
N GLU A 20 26.11 -36.17 -22.22
CA GLU A 20 27.39 -35.73 -21.64
C GLU A 20 27.48 -34.19 -21.42
N ASP A 21 26.35 -33.48 -21.31
CA ASP A 21 26.31 -32.05 -21.08
C ASP A 21 26.49 -31.71 -19.60
N SER A 22 27.76 -31.74 -19.19
CA SER A 22 28.14 -31.45 -17.80
C SER A 22 27.84 -30.00 -17.36
N HIS A 23 27.77 -29.04 -18.30
CA HIS A 23 27.53 -27.65 -17.98
C HIS A 23 26.03 -27.39 -17.66
N ALA A 24 25.13 -27.95 -18.48
CA ALA A 24 23.69 -27.91 -18.25
C ALA A 24 23.29 -28.74 -17.00
N LEU A 25 23.95 -29.87 -16.76
CA LEU A 25 23.73 -30.70 -15.57
C LEU A 25 24.15 -29.96 -14.28
N MET A 26 25.30 -29.26 -14.28
CA MET A 26 25.74 -28.46 -13.15
C MET A 26 24.82 -27.29 -12.87
N GLY A 27 24.28 -26.65 -13.90
CA GLY A 27 23.26 -25.61 -13.76
C GLY A 27 21.97 -26.13 -13.08
N LEU A 28 21.50 -27.31 -13.52
CA LEU A 28 20.28 -27.93 -12.98
C LEU A 28 20.47 -28.40 -11.54
N LEU A 29 21.65 -28.94 -11.21
CA LEU A 29 22.04 -29.34 -9.86
C LEU A 29 22.19 -28.13 -8.94
N GLY A 30 22.73 -27.02 -9.44
CA GLY A 30 22.80 -25.74 -8.71
C GLY A 30 21.42 -25.25 -8.32
N HIS A 31 20.46 -25.24 -9.24
CA HIS A 31 19.07 -24.90 -8.98
C HIS A 31 18.40 -25.87 -7.99
N ALA A 32 18.66 -27.16 -8.11
CA ALA A 32 18.13 -28.17 -7.17
C ALA A 32 18.75 -28.02 -5.77
N GLN A 33 20.00 -27.62 -5.67
CA GLN A 33 20.70 -27.40 -4.40
C GLN A 33 20.19 -26.11 -3.74
N ALA A 34 19.95 -25.03 -4.49
CA ALA A 34 19.34 -23.81 -4.01
C ALA A 34 17.89 -24.06 -3.55
N ALA A 35 17.10 -24.81 -4.32
CA ALA A 35 15.75 -25.21 -3.93
C ALA A 35 15.74 -26.07 -2.66
N ARG A 36 16.69 -26.99 -2.52
CA ARG A 36 16.85 -27.82 -1.32
C ARG A 36 17.30 -27.00 -0.10
N GLN A 37 18.20 -26.06 -0.27
CA GLN A 37 18.61 -25.15 0.81
C GLN A 37 17.44 -24.26 1.23
N HIS A 38 16.66 -23.74 0.28
CA HIS A 38 15.45 -22.98 0.56
C HIS A 38 14.39 -23.82 1.28
N PHE A 39 14.16 -25.06 0.84
CA PHE A 39 13.25 -26.00 1.50
C PHE A 39 13.73 -26.39 2.91
N ASN A 40 15.02 -26.63 3.09
CA ASN A 40 15.60 -26.92 4.41
C ASN A 40 15.56 -25.68 5.33
N HIS A 41 15.72 -24.47 4.77
CA HIS A 41 15.57 -23.22 5.53
C HIS A 41 14.11 -23.00 5.94
N MET A 42 13.16 -23.28 5.04
CA MET A 42 11.73 -23.28 5.38
C MET A 42 11.37 -24.35 6.43
N LEU A 43 11.99 -25.54 6.37
CA LEU A 43 11.80 -26.59 7.37
C LEU A 43 12.46 -26.22 8.72
N ALA A 44 13.60 -25.55 8.70
CA ALA A 44 14.29 -25.10 9.92
C ALA A 44 13.58 -23.88 10.57
N GLN A 45 12.81 -23.13 9.82
CA GLN A 45 11.93 -22.06 10.32
C GLN A 45 10.55 -22.58 10.76
N LYS A 46 10.30 -23.88 10.71
CA LYS A 46 9.13 -24.53 11.31
C LYS A 46 9.46 -25.07 12.71
N PRO A 47 9.25 -24.28 13.78
CA PRO A 47 8.80 -24.90 15.00
C PRO A 47 7.27 -25.03 14.87
N PHE A 48 6.75 -26.24 14.98
CA PHE A 48 5.34 -26.55 15.17
C PHE A 48 4.38 -26.35 13.98
N MET A 49 4.34 -27.33 13.06
CA MET A 49 3.08 -27.70 12.42
C MET A 49 2.52 -28.95 13.11
N GLU A 50 2.09 -28.81 14.34
CA GLU A 50 1.03 -29.64 14.92
C GLU A 50 -0.18 -28.73 15.11
N ASN A 51 -1.27 -29.01 14.37
CA ASN A 51 -2.62 -28.51 14.59
C ASN A 51 -2.80 -26.98 14.71
N ASN A 52 -2.32 -26.18 13.80
CA ASN A 52 -2.84 -24.84 13.66
C ASN A 52 -3.98 -24.84 12.62
N LYS A 53 -5.23 -24.90 13.09
CA LYS A 53 -6.28 -24.07 12.48
C LYS A 53 -5.63 -22.68 12.32
N VAL A 54 -5.59 -22.15 11.11
CA VAL A 54 -5.26 -20.74 10.90
C VAL A 54 -6.34 -19.98 11.70
N THR A 55 -5.98 -19.51 12.89
CA THR A 55 -6.85 -18.68 13.68
C THR A 55 -6.88 -17.34 12.97
N THR A 56 -7.95 -17.10 12.25
CA THR A 56 -8.15 -15.86 11.52
C THR A 56 -8.54 -14.80 12.54
N GLN A 57 -7.70 -13.77 12.71
CA GLN A 57 -8.02 -12.66 13.62
C GLN A 57 -9.34 -12.00 13.21
N GLN A 58 -10.17 -11.68 14.21
CA GLN A 58 -11.42 -10.96 13.97
C GLN A 58 -11.59 -9.78 14.92
N PHE A 59 -12.29 -8.77 14.44
CA PHE A 59 -12.78 -7.65 15.24
C PHE A 59 -14.26 -7.84 15.53
N THR A 60 -14.64 -7.63 16.78
CA THR A 60 -16.04 -7.63 17.21
C THR A 60 -16.40 -6.27 17.78
N ILE A 61 -17.48 -5.66 17.29
CA ILE A 61 -17.95 -4.35 17.70
C ILE A 61 -19.42 -4.49 18.12
N LEU A 62 -19.69 -4.19 19.40
CA LEU A 62 -21.04 -4.26 19.95
C LEU A 62 -21.86 -3.01 19.59
N PRO A 63 -23.19 -3.13 19.46
CA PRO A 63 -24.07 -1.99 19.23
C PRO A 63 -24.06 -1.02 20.42
N GLY A 64 -24.43 0.22 20.17
CA GLY A 64 -24.57 1.25 21.19
C GLY A 64 -24.27 2.64 20.67
N LYS A 65 -24.72 3.65 21.40
CA LYS A 65 -24.43 5.06 21.08
C LYS A 65 -22.96 5.34 21.37
N LYS A 66 -22.22 5.74 20.34
CA LYS A 66 -20.79 6.06 20.40
C LYS A 66 -20.52 7.37 19.68
N SER A 67 -19.44 8.04 20.04
CA SER A 67 -18.92 9.20 19.32
C SER A 67 -17.41 9.23 19.47
N PHE A 68 -16.72 9.78 18.48
CA PHE A 68 -15.29 9.98 18.57
C PHE A 68 -14.93 11.28 19.25
N GLN A 69 -13.94 11.24 20.13
CA GLN A 69 -13.44 12.39 20.87
C GLN A 69 -11.92 12.39 20.92
N GLY A 70 -11.35 13.58 20.95
CA GLY A 70 -9.95 13.75 21.30
C GLY A 70 -9.07 14.34 20.22
N LYS A 71 -7.81 14.49 20.61
CA LYS A 71 -6.74 15.01 19.76
C LYS A 71 -5.60 14.01 19.77
N PHE A 72 -5.22 13.51 18.58
CA PHE A 72 -4.19 12.47 18.44
C PHE A 72 -3.60 12.42 17.05
N SER A 73 -2.45 11.77 16.91
CA SER A 73 -1.81 11.48 15.63
C SER A 73 -2.13 10.05 15.19
N VAL A 74 -2.31 9.83 13.90
CA VAL A 74 -2.32 8.51 13.29
C VAL A 74 -0.91 8.10 12.86
N PRO A 75 -0.65 6.82 12.54
CA PRO A 75 0.67 6.39 12.07
C PRO A 75 1.19 7.18 10.87
N GLY A 76 2.50 7.14 10.70
CA GLY A 76 3.18 7.80 9.57
C GLY A 76 2.73 7.31 8.21
N ASP A 77 2.81 8.19 7.21
CA ASP A 77 2.45 7.90 5.83
C ASP A 77 3.26 6.72 5.27
N LYS A 78 2.55 5.68 4.82
CA LYS A 78 3.14 4.46 4.28
C LYS A 78 4.01 4.73 3.05
N SER A 79 3.55 5.56 2.13
CA SER A 79 4.26 5.89 0.89
C SER A 79 5.55 6.66 1.13
N VAL A 80 5.55 7.59 2.08
CA VAL A 80 6.73 8.34 2.49
C VAL A 80 7.69 7.45 3.28
N SER A 81 7.18 6.60 4.18
CA SER A 81 8.00 5.64 4.94
C SER A 81 8.78 4.68 4.04
N HIS A 82 8.14 4.06 3.05
CA HIS A 82 8.83 3.21 2.08
C HIS A 82 9.96 3.96 1.36
N ARG A 83 9.67 5.17 0.87
CA ARG A 83 10.62 5.97 0.11
C ARG A 83 11.76 6.50 0.95
N SER A 84 11.53 6.81 2.23
CA SER A 84 12.60 7.23 3.14
C SER A 84 13.69 6.16 3.28
N ILE A 85 13.28 4.88 3.37
CA ILE A 85 14.22 3.75 3.35
C ILE A 85 14.90 3.62 1.99
N MET A 86 14.13 3.60 0.91
CA MET A 86 14.64 3.38 -0.45
C MET A 86 15.67 4.45 -0.84
N PHE A 87 15.34 5.73 -0.64
CA PHE A 87 16.20 6.83 -1.07
C PHE A 87 17.36 7.05 -0.09
N GLY A 88 17.11 6.94 1.22
CA GLY A 88 18.16 6.97 2.23
C GLY A 88 19.20 5.89 2.01
N ALA A 89 18.80 4.69 1.61
CA ALA A 89 19.71 3.58 1.35
C ALA A 89 20.68 3.84 0.20
N ILE A 90 20.22 4.48 -0.88
CA ILE A 90 21.05 4.80 -2.06
C ILE A 90 21.60 6.22 -2.07
N ALA A 91 21.40 6.98 -0.98
CA ALA A 91 21.98 8.30 -0.81
C ALA A 91 23.46 8.20 -0.38
N GLU A 92 24.22 9.28 -0.60
CA GLU A 92 25.53 9.48 0.03
C GLU A 92 25.32 10.14 1.41
N GLY A 93 25.91 9.56 2.46
CA GLY A 93 25.80 10.06 3.83
C GLY A 93 24.65 9.43 4.62
N THR A 94 24.23 10.10 5.68
CA THR A 94 23.22 9.57 6.62
C THR A 94 21.88 10.26 6.43
N THR A 95 20.80 9.49 6.48
CA THR A 95 19.43 9.98 6.51
C THR A 95 18.83 9.68 7.87
N HIS A 96 18.24 10.69 8.52
CA HIS A 96 17.49 10.56 9.76
C HIS A 96 16.00 10.69 9.46
N VAL A 97 15.22 9.70 9.88
CA VAL A 97 13.77 9.65 9.65
C VAL A 97 13.05 9.69 11.00
N THR A 98 12.05 10.54 11.11
CA THR A 98 11.14 10.60 12.25
C THR A 98 9.70 10.35 11.77
N GLY A 99 8.84 9.79 12.63
CA GLY A 99 7.45 9.47 12.28
C GLY A 99 7.32 8.27 11.34
N PHE A 100 8.35 7.44 11.19
CA PHE A 100 8.33 6.25 10.34
C PHE A 100 7.21 5.31 10.72
N LEU A 101 6.49 4.78 9.73
CA LEU A 101 5.47 3.75 9.94
C LEU A 101 6.11 2.42 10.29
N GLU A 102 5.92 1.96 11.51
CA GLU A 102 6.35 0.62 11.96
C GLU A 102 5.32 -0.48 11.59
N GLY A 103 4.75 -0.38 10.38
CA GLY A 103 3.86 -1.39 9.81
C GLY A 103 4.63 -2.44 9.03
N GLU A 104 4.07 -3.65 8.94
CA GLU A 104 4.74 -4.81 8.33
C GLU A 104 5.23 -4.55 6.91
N ASP A 105 4.48 -3.82 6.09
CA ASP A 105 4.88 -3.46 4.72
C ASP A 105 6.16 -2.60 4.70
N ALA A 106 6.24 -1.59 5.56
CA ALA A 106 7.40 -0.71 5.63
C ALA A 106 8.62 -1.42 6.24
N LEU A 107 8.38 -2.30 7.23
CA LEU A 107 9.42 -3.14 7.85
C LEU A 107 9.98 -4.15 6.85
N ALA A 108 9.17 -4.73 5.97
CA ALA A 108 9.64 -5.62 4.91
C ALA A 108 10.59 -4.87 3.93
N THR A 109 10.26 -3.62 3.58
CA THR A 109 11.16 -2.78 2.77
C THR A 109 12.47 -2.51 3.49
N LEU A 110 12.42 -2.13 4.75
CA LEU A 110 13.61 -1.88 5.58
C LEU A 110 14.51 -3.13 5.63
N GLN A 111 13.92 -4.29 5.86
CA GLN A 111 14.66 -5.57 5.89
C GLN A 111 15.31 -5.88 4.54
N ALA A 112 14.60 -5.66 3.43
CA ALA A 112 15.16 -5.87 2.09
C ALA A 112 16.44 -5.04 1.85
N PHE A 113 16.49 -3.78 2.32
CA PHE A 113 17.71 -2.98 2.20
C PHE A 113 18.83 -3.42 3.16
N ARG A 114 18.50 -3.92 4.36
CA ARG A 114 19.48 -4.59 5.22
C ARG A 114 20.09 -5.82 4.54
N ASP A 115 19.24 -6.64 3.91
CA ASP A 115 19.67 -7.84 3.16
C ASP A 115 20.56 -7.46 1.96
N MET A 116 20.41 -6.25 1.43
CA MET A 116 21.28 -5.69 0.39
C MET A 116 22.48 -4.90 0.94
N GLY A 117 22.80 -5.05 2.22
CA GLY A 117 24.02 -4.55 2.84
C GLY A 117 23.97 -3.12 3.35
N VAL A 118 22.79 -2.50 3.47
CA VAL A 118 22.64 -1.17 4.03
C VAL A 118 22.54 -1.24 5.56
N SER A 119 23.34 -0.44 6.27
CA SER A 119 23.25 -0.29 7.72
C SER A 119 22.07 0.62 8.08
N ILE A 120 21.09 0.07 8.77
CA ILE A 120 19.88 0.79 9.19
C ILE A 120 19.64 0.54 10.67
N GLU A 121 19.67 1.61 11.47
CA GLU A 121 19.37 1.59 12.91
C GLU A 121 17.89 1.90 13.13
N GLY A 122 17.28 1.22 14.09
CA GLY A 122 15.84 1.32 14.36
C GLY A 122 15.02 0.30 13.54
N PRO A 123 13.68 0.49 13.37
CA PRO A 123 12.92 1.59 13.95
C PRO A 123 12.80 1.49 15.47
N LYS A 124 12.69 2.64 16.12
CA LYS A 124 12.36 2.75 17.54
C LYS A 124 11.53 4.00 17.75
N ASN A 125 10.26 3.84 18.10
CA ASN A 125 9.30 4.94 18.27
C ASN A 125 9.21 5.84 17.01
N GLY A 126 9.20 5.24 15.83
CA GLY A 126 9.16 5.95 14.55
C GLY A 126 10.48 6.60 14.14
N GLU A 127 11.60 6.38 14.84
CA GLU A 127 12.91 6.90 14.48
C GLU A 127 13.74 5.84 13.75
N VAL A 128 14.33 6.21 12.62
CA VAL A 128 15.20 5.35 11.80
C VAL A 128 16.41 6.16 11.35
N THR A 129 17.59 5.59 11.46
CA THR A 129 18.83 6.15 10.92
C THR A 129 19.36 5.23 9.82
N ILE A 130 19.59 5.77 8.62
CA ILE A 130 20.00 5.03 7.44
C ILE A 130 21.38 5.52 7.01
N HIS A 131 22.37 4.64 7.01
CA HIS A 131 23.71 4.93 6.50
C HIS A 131 23.74 4.54 5.02
N GLY A 132 23.51 5.52 4.15
CA GLY A 132 23.39 5.31 2.72
C GLY A 132 24.69 4.83 2.10
N VAL A 133 24.57 3.96 1.11
CA VAL A 133 25.70 3.32 0.43
C VAL A 133 25.99 3.93 -0.96
N GLY A 134 25.22 4.97 -1.34
CA GLY A 134 25.24 5.55 -2.68
C GLY A 134 24.54 4.68 -3.72
N VAL A 135 24.29 5.24 -4.90
CA VAL A 135 23.51 4.57 -5.97
C VAL A 135 24.13 3.26 -6.46
N ASN A 136 25.42 3.04 -6.27
CA ASN A 136 26.14 1.84 -6.70
C ASN A 136 26.59 0.94 -5.54
N GLY A 137 26.18 1.20 -4.30
CA GLY A 137 26.70 0.52 -3.12
C GLY A 137 25.87 -0.67 -2.64
N LEU A 138 24.70 -0.94 -3.22
CA LEU A 138 23.88 -2.10 -2.87
C LEU A 138 24.60 -3.40 -3.23
N LYS A 139 24.42 -4.42 -2.41
CA LYS A 139 25.01 -5.76 -2.56
C LYS A 139 23.94 -6.79 -2.91
N ALA A 140 24.38 -7.86 -3.59
CA ALA A 140 23.50 -8.98 -3.88
C ALA A 140 22.93 -9.57 -2.58
N PRO A 141 21.61 -9.75 -2.47
CA PRO A 141 21.00 -10.40 -1.32
C PRO A 141 21.32 -11.90 -1.34
N ALA A 142 21.45 -12.49 -0.16
CA ALA A 142 21.74 -13.93 -0.03
C ALA A 142 20.56 -14.84 -0.40
N SER A 143 19.35 -14.29 -0.41
CA SER A 143 18.10 -15.00 -0.71
C SER A 143 17.10 -14.09 -1.40
N ALA A 144 15.95 -14.64 -1.81
CA ALA A 144 14.86 -13.81 -2.33
C ALA A 144 14.42 -12.76 -1.31
N LEU A 145 14.19 -11.54 -1.80
CA LEU A 145 13.69 -10.44 -1.00
C LEU A 145 12.18 -10.61 -0.77
N TYR A 146 11.78 -10.69 0.47
CA TYR A 146 10.38 -10.85 0.84
C TYR A 146 9.71 -9.49 1.05
N MET A 147 8.68 -9.20 0.25
CA MET A 147 7.98 -7.90 0.23
C MET A 147 6.72 -7.87 1.09
N GLY A 148 6.42 -8.94 1.84
CA GLY A 148 5.17 -9.04 2.61
C GLY A 148 3.94 -8.88 1.72
N ASN A 149 3.03 -7.98 2.08
CA ASN A 149 1.84 -7.61 1.31
C ASN A 149 2.06 -6.37 0.42
N SER A 150 3.28 -5.82 0.38
CA SER A 150 3.53 -4.52 -0.23
C SER A 150 3.70 -4.54 -1.74
N GLY A 151 2.63 -4.28 -2.47
CA GLY A 151 2.71 -3.99 -3.92
C GLY A 151 3.52 -2.73 -4.24
N THR A 152 3.58 -1.77 -3.32
CA THR A 152 4.43 -0.57 -3.45
C THR A 152 5.90 -0.95 -3.49
N SER A 153 6.37 -1.70 -2.49
CA SER A 153 7.77 -2.14 -2.42
C SER A 153 8.17 -2.93 -3.65
N MET A 154 7.36 -3.91 -4.04
CA MET A 154 7.68 -4.75 -5.18
C MET A 154 7.78 -3.98 -6.50
N ARG A 155 6.87 -3.02 -6.76
CA ARG A 155 6.90 -2.24 -8.00
C ARG A 155 8.01 -1.21 -8.02
N LEU A 156 8.24 -0.50 -6.92
CA LEU A 156 9.32 0.50 -6.85
C LEU A 156 10.69 -0.16 -6.90
N LEU A 157 10.90 -1.24 -6.12
CA LEU A 157 12.14 -2.00 -6.14
C LEU A 157 12.38 -2.69 -7.49
N SER A 158 11.35 -3.07 -8.25
CA SER A 158 11.54 -3.55 -9.61
C SER A 158 12.30 -2.56 -10.47
N GLY A 159 11.99 -1.26 -10.35
CA GLY A 159 12.74 -0.19 -11.02
C GLY A 159 14.19 -0.10 -10.54
N MET A 160 14.40 -0.01 -9.24
CA MET A 160 15.74 0.14 -8.66
C MET A 160 16.65 -1.07 -8.92
N LEU A 161 16.11 -2.29 -8.76
CA LEU A 161 16.87 -3.53 -8.91
C LEU A 161 17.22 -3.84 -10.37
N SER A 162 16.40 -3.37 -11.32
CA SER A 162 16.66 -3.53 -12.77
C SER A 162 17.98 -2.90 -13.21
N ALA A 163 18.50 -1.94 -12.44
CA ALA A 163 19.76 -1.23 -12.72
C ALA A 163 20.97 -1.77 -11.95
N GLN A 164 20.78 -2.74 -11.05
CA GLN A 164 21.87 -3.22 -10.20
C GLN A 164 22.77 -4.22 -10.93
N LYS A 165 23.97 -4.43 -10.37
CA LYS A 165 24.99 -5.34 -10.94
C LYS A 165 24.87 -6.78 -10.48
N PHE A 166 23.74 -7.17 -9.91
CA PHE A 166 23.46 -8.49 -9.38
C PHE A 166 22.04 -8.94 -9.70
N ASP A 167 21.84 -10.24 -9.75
CA ASP A 167 20.55 -10.85 -9.91
C ASP A 167 19.74 -10.76 -8.62
N SER A 168 18.44 -10.64 -8.73
CA SER A 168 17.55 -10.59 -7.57
C SER A 168 16.20 -11.25 -7.86
N VAL A 169 15.57 -11.76 -6.80
CA VAL A 169 14.21 -12.30 -6.85
C VAL A 169 13.41 -11.65 -5.74
N MET A 170 12.20 -11.21 -6.05
CA MET A 170 11.25 -10.69 -5.07
C MET A 170 10.05 -11.61 -4.95
N THR A 171 9.65 -11.89 -3.71
CA THR A 171 8.48 -12.70 -3.36
C THR A 171 7.56 -11.90 -2.44
N GLY A 172 6.34 -12.38 -2.25
CA GLY A 172 5.38 -11.78 -1.34
C GLY A 172 4.47 -12.81 -0.69
N ASP A 173 3.54 -12.35 0.11
CA ASP A 173 2.52 -13.17 0.72
C ASP A 173 1.50 -13.70 -0.31
N ALA A 174 0.51 -14.46 0.15
CA ALA A 174 -0.52 -15.06 -0.70
C ALA A 174 -1.38 -14.01 -1.44
N SER A 175 -1.57 -12.83 -0.86
CA SER A 175 -2.30 -11.72 -1.49
C SER A 175 -1.44 -11.04 -2.56
N LEU A 176 -0.21 -10.65 -2.23
CA LEU A 176 0.71 -9.99 -3.17
C LEU A 176 1.02 -10.91 -4.36
N SER A 177 1.14 -12.22 -4.13
CA SER A 177 1.42 -13.22 -5.16
C SER A 177 0.33 -13.36 -6.24
N LYS A 178 -0.83 -12.74 -6.04
CA LYS A 178 -1.93 -12.70 -7.01
C LYS A 178 -2.01 -11.38 -7.79
N ARG A 179 -1.21 -10.37 -7.40
CA ARG A 179 -1.30 -9.03 -8.01
C ARG A 179 -0.49 -8.94 -9.29
N PRO A 180 -1.01 -8.26 -10.34
CA PRO A 180 -0.32 -8.14 -11.62
C PRO A 180 0.92 -7.23 -11.49
N MET A 181 2.06 -7.71 -11.99
CA MET A 181 3.35 -6.99 -12.05
C MET A 181 3.76 -6.60 -13.47
N GLU A 182 3.04 -7.07 -14.49
CA GLU A 182 3.34 -6.73 -15.89
C GLU A 182 3.21 -5.23 -16.19
N ARG A 183 2.37 -4.49 -15.45
CA ARG A 183 2.24 -3.04 -15.59
C ARG A 183 3.57 -2.30 -15.37
N ILE A 184 4.43 -2.80 -14.50
CA ILE A 184 5.76 -2.25 -14.25
C ILE A 184 6.84 -2.99 -15.04
N ALA A 185 6.74 -4.30 -15.21
CA ALA A 185 7.73 -5.09 -15.92
C ALA A 185 7.85 -4.70 -17.40
N LYS A 186 6.72 -4.39 -18.06
CA LYS A 186 6.69 -3.99 -19.47
C LYS A 186 7.53 -2.74 -19.73
N PRO A 187 7.29 -1.58 -19.13
CA PRO A 187 8.10 -0.39 -19.39
C PRO A 187 9.58 -0.57 -18.96
N LEU A 188 9.87 -1.34 -17.92
CA LEU A 188 11.25 -1.63 -17.56
C LEU A 188 11.98 -2.44 -18.63
N ARG A 189 11.31 -3.39 -19.30
CA ARG A 189 11.89 -4.11 -20.46
C ARG A 189 12.15 -3.16 -21.63
N GLU A 190 11.29 -2.17 -21.85
CA GLU A 190 11.50 -1.12 -22.87
C GLU A 190 12.74 -0.26 -22.54
N MET A 191 13.07 -0.09 -21.26
CA MET A 191 14.32 0.54 -20.81
C MET A 191 15.55 -0.36 -20.96
N GLY A 192 15.40 -1.64 -21.30
CA GLY A 192 16.48 -2.62 -21.44
C GLY A 192 16.65 -3.55 -20.23
N ALA A 193 15.77 -3.52 -19.24
CA ALA A 193 15.81 -4.45 -18.11
C ALA A 193 15.46 -5.89 -18.52
N GLN A 194 16.13 -6.85 -17.90
CA GLN A 194 15.76 -8.26 -17.98
C GLN A 194 14.98 -8.63 -16.71
N ILE A 195 13.68 -8.45 -16.77
CA ILE A 195 12.73 -8.68 -15.69
C ILE A 195 11.66 -9.67 -16.13
N GLN A 196 11.40 -10.68 -15.31
CA GLN A 196 10.41 -11.72 -15.53
C GLN A 196 9.45 -11.81 -14.35
N THR A 197 8.19 -11.99 -14.67
CA THR A 197 7.13 -12.33 -13.74
C THR A 197 6.80 -13.81 -13.94
N THR A 198 7.14 -14.64 -12.97
CA THR A 198 7.14 -16.12 -13.13
C THR A 198 5.82 -16.77 -12.69
N GLY A 199 4.93 -16.02 -12.03
CA GLY A 199 3.60 -16.48 -11.68
C GLY A 199 2.64 -16.42 -12.88
N GLU A 200 1.50 -17.07 -12.74
CA GLU A 200 0.44 -17.04 -13.74
C GLU A 200 -0.01 -15.60 -14.02
N ARG A 201 -0.26 -15.26 -15.29
CA ARG A 201 -0.76 -13.95 -15.74
C ARG A 201 0.12 -12.75 -15.32
N GLY A 202 1.44 -12.96 -15.19
CA GLY A 202 2.35 -11.86 -14.89
C GLY A 202 2.34 -11.42 -13.42
N THR A 203 2.15 -12.38 -12.52
CA THR A 203 2.19 -12.17 -11.07
C THR A 203 3.56 -12.56 -10.49
N PRO A 204 3.86 -12.24 -9.20
CA PRO A 204 5.08 -12.67 -8.54
C PRO A 204 5.25 -14.22 -8.52
N PRO A 205 6.45 -14.73 -8.35
CA PRO A 205 7.73 -14.03 -8.10
C PRO A 205 8.22 -13.16 -9.26
N VAL A 206 8.93 -12.07 -8.91
CA VAL A 206 9.58 -11.18 -9.88
C VAL A 206 11.08 -11.46 -9.86
N SER A 207 11.63 -11.91 -10.98
CA SER A 207 13.06 -12.18 -11.15
C SER A 207 13.70 -11.14 -12.04
N ILE A 208 14.84 -10.61 -11.63
CA ILE A 208 15.57 -9.55 -12.32
C ILE A 208 17.00 -10.01 -12.52
N THR A 209 17.46 -9.99 -13.78
CA THR A 209 18.86 -10.25 -14.13
C THR A 209 19.63 -8.94 -14.10
N GLY A 210 20.69 -8.90 -13.31
CA GLY A 210 21.55 -7.73 -13.13
C GLY A 210 22.43 -7.41 -14.35
N ASN A 211 23.27 -6.39 -14.18
CA ASN A 211 24.24 -5.89 -15.17
C ASN A 211 23.62 -5.42 -16.51
N GLN A 212 22.38 -4.94 -16.48
CA GLN A 212 21.75 -4.36 -17.66
C GLN A 212 22.12 -2.88 -17.79
N ALA A 213 22.40 -2.42 -19.01
CA ALA A 213 22.61 -1.01 -19.31
C ALA A 213 21.27 -0.39 -19.71
N LEU A 214 20.60 0.22 -18.72
CA LEU A 214 19.30 0.85 -18.96
C LEU A 214 19.43 2.10 -19.81
N GLN A 215 18.44 2.33 -20.68
CA GLN A 215 18.27 3.53 -21.47
C GLN A 215 17.06 4.31 -20.95
N GLY A 216 17.20 5.63 -20.90
CA GLY A 216 16.06 6.50 -20.63
C GLY A 216 15.03 6.40 -21.75
N ILE A 217 13.76 6.42 -21.40
CA ILE A 217 12.62 6.37 -22.34
C ILE A 217 11.61 7.44 -21.98
N HIS A 218 10.75 7.76 -22.94
CA HIS A 218 9.49 8.41 -22.67
C HIS A 218 8.38 7.37 -22.65
N TYR A 219 7.58 7.35 -21.57
CA TYR A 219 6.50 6.39 -21.40
C TYR A 219 5.18 7.09 -21.09
N ASP A 220 4.19 6.91 -21.94
CA ASP A 220 2.82 7.34 -21.69
C ASP A 220 2.10 6.26 -20.89
N LEU A 221 1.67 6.60 -19.67
CA LEU A 221 0.93 5.66 -18.82
C LEU A 221 -0.45 5.39 -19.43
N PRO A 222 -0.81 4.13 -19.70
CA PRO A 222 -2.13 3.80 -20.24
C PRO A 222 -3.26 4.03 -19.22
N MET A 223 -2.92 4.14 -17.96
CA MET A 223 -3.83 4.47 -16.84
C MET A 223 -3.04 5.13 -15.70
N ALA A 224 -3.74 5.95 -14.91
CA ALA A 224 -3.15 6.64 -13.77
C ALA A 224 -2.61 5.64 -12.72
N SER A 225 -1.30 5.65 -12.49
CA SER A 225 -0.64 4.77 -11.52
C SER A 225 0.65 5.38 -10.97
N ALA A 226 0.58 5.90 -9.75
CA ALA A 226 1.74 6.45 -9.05
C ALA A 226 2.87 5.42 -8.85
N GLN A 227 2.54 4.14 -8.67
CA GLN A 227 3.54 3.09 -8.43
C GLN A 227 4.30 2.76 -9.72
N VAL A 228 3.63 2.69 -10.86
CA VAL A 228 4.27 2.45 -12.16
C VAL A 228 5.13 3.65 -12.55
N LYS A 229 4.60 4.88 -12.45
CA LYS A 229 5.37 6.11 -12.62
C LYS A 229 6.65 6.08 -11.76
N SER A 230 6.49 5.83 -10.46
CA SER A 230 7.62 5.80 -9.52
C SER A 230 8.67 4.75 -9.92
N GLY A 231 8.26 3.53 -10.25
CA GLY A 231 9.19 2.48 -10.66
C GLY A 231 10.00 2.82 -11.91
N ILE A 232 9.37 3.44 -12.92
CA ILE A 232 10.06 3.91 -14.14
C ILE A 232 11.05 5.03 -13.82
N LEU A 233 10.64 6.04 -13.03
CA LEU A 233 11.53 7.14 -12.61
C LEU A 233 12.71 6.64 -11.79
N LEU A 234 12.49 5.65 -10.91
CA LEU A 234 13.55 5.06 -10.10
C LEU A 234 14.55 4.28 -10.95
N ALA A 235 14.11 3.52 -11.95
CA ALA A 235 15.02 2.91 -12.93
C ALA A 235 15.81 3.98 -13.70
N GLY A 236 15.15 5.11 -13.99
CA GLY A 236 15.75 6.27 -14.65
C GLY A 236 16.95 6.88 -13.95
N LEU A 237 17.09 6.70 -12.62
CA LEU A 237 18.27 7.21 -11.88
C LEU A 237 19.60 6.64 -12.40
N TRP A 238 19.58 5.43 -12.96
CA TRP A 238 20.76 4.76 -13.53
C TRP A 238 20.75 4.73 -15.05
N ALA A 239 19.64 5.07 -15.70
CA ALA A 239 19.51 4.97 -17.15
C ALA A 239 20.39 6.00 -17.88
N ALA A 240 20.88 5.66 -19.06
CA ALA A 240 21.56 6.62 -19.91
C ALA A 240 20.53 7.56 -20.55
N GLY A 241 20.71 8.87 -20.37
CA GLY A 241 19.82 9.89 -20.92
C GLY A 241 18.63 10.25 -20.02
N GLU A 242 17.65 10.92 -20.59
CA GLU A 242 16.43 11.34 -19.90
C GLU A 242 15.41 10.21 -19.83
N THR A 243 14.82 10.02 -18.65
CA THR A 243 13.61 9.20 -18.47
C THR A 243 12.44 10.13 -18.19
N SER A 244 11.34 9.96 -18.91
CA SER A 244 10.13 10.75 -18.68
C SER A 244 8.86 9.89 -18.72
N VAL A 245 7.88 10.31 -17.93
CA VAL A 245 6.57 9.66 -17.85
C VAL A 245 5.49 10.72 -18.02
N THR A 246 4.49 10.45 -18.86
CA THR A 246 3.27 11.26 -18.93
C THR A 246 2.11 10.51 -18.31
N GLU A 247 1.41 11.15 -17.38
CA GLU A 247 0.23 10.62 -16.71
C GLU A 247 -1.04 11.08 -17.44
N PRO A 248 -2.05 10.19 -17.63
CA PRO A 248 -3.35 10.62 -18.15
C PRO A 248 -4.05 11.59 -17.20
N GLU A 249 -3.88 11.38 -15.90
CA GLU A 249 -4.35 12.22 -14.82
C GLU A 249 -3.29 12.26 -13.70
N PRO A 250 -3.14 13.38 -12.97
CA PRO A 250 -2.16 13.49 -11.89
C PRO A 250 -2.35 12.41 -10.82
N THR A 251 -1.27 11.76 -10.44
CA THR A 251 -1.23 10.81 -9.33
C THR A 251 -0.29 11.32 -8.24
N ARG A 252 -0.20 10.55 -7.14
CA ARG A 252 0.68 10.87 -5.99
C ARG A 252 2.11 11.18 -6.45
N ASP A 253 2.66 12.29 -5.98
CA ASP A 253 3.96 12.84 -6.36
C ASP A 253 5.05 12.72 -5.28
N HIS A 254 4.87 11.79 -4.33
CA HIS A 254 5.85 11.56 -3.25
C HIS A 254 7.25 11.22 -3.77
N THR A 255 7.35 10.47 -4.88
CA THR A 255 8.65 10.14 -5.48
C THR A 255 9.37 11.41 -5.95
N GLU A 256 8.68 12.26 -6.66
CA GLU A 256 9.20 13.51 -7.20
C GLU A 256 9.63 14.48 -6.08
N ARG A 257 8.76 14.67 -5.09
CA ARG A 257 9.05 15.53 -3.92
C ARG A 257 10.24 15.02 -3.13
N MET A 258 10.25 13.73 -2.81
CA MET A 258 11.31 13.14 -2.01
C MET A 258 12.65 13.07 -2.76
N LEU A 259 12.66 12.75 -4.07
CA LEU A 259 13.90 12.84 -4.86
C LEU A 259 14.50 14.25 -4.82
N ARG A 260 13.65 15.29 -4.94
CA ARG A 260 14.11 16.70 -4.78
C ARG A 260 14.64 16.97 -3.37
N ALA A 261 13.99 16.45 -2.32
CA ALA A 261 14.47 16.59 -0.94
C ALA A 261 15.83 15.92 -0.71
N PHE A 262 16.11 14.83 -1.43
CA PHE A 262 17.43 14.18 -1.46
C PHE A 262 18.42 14.82 -2.45
N GLY A 263 18.09 15.99 -3.02
CA GLY A 263 18.96 16.76 -3.90
C GLY A 263 18.99 16.34 -5.36
N TYR A 264 18.07 15.48 -5.80
CA TYR A 264 17.96 15.04 -7.19
C TYR A 264 17.03 15.95 -7.99
N ASP A 265 17.46 16.36 -9.19
CA ASP A 265 16.66 17.22 -10.06
C ASP A 265 15.58 16.40 -10.79
N VAL A 266 14.32 16.72 -10.50
CA VAL A 266 13.14 16.15 -11.15
C VAL A 266 12.28 17.27 -11.67
N LYS A 267 11.98 17.28 -12.95
CA LYS A 267 11.15 18.27 -13.62
C LYS A 267 9.72 17.78 -13.72
N THR A 268 8.77 18.69 -13.54
CA THR A 268 7.34 18.45 -13.74
C THR A 268 6.79 19.54 -14.64
N GLU A 269 6.27 19.16 -15.78
CA GLU A 269 5.70 20.06 -16.81
C GLU A 269 4.29 19.56 -17.15
N GLY A 270 3.29 20.13 -16.53
CA GLY A 270 1.93 19.58 -16.60
C GLY A 270 1.88 18.14 -16.08
N ASN A 271 1.43 17.21 -16.90
CA ASN A 271 1.34 15.79 -16.58
C ASN A 271 2.61 15.00 -16.93
N ARG A 272 3.66 15.67 -17.44
CA ARG A 272 4.93 15.04 -17.76
C ARG A 272 5.93 15.25 -16.63
N ILE A 273 6.50 14.15 -16.16
CA ILE A 273 7.56 14.12 -15.16
C ILE A 273 8.82 13.58 -15.81
N SER A 274 9.96 14.23 -15.60
CA SER A 274 11.23 13.78 -16.18
C SER A 274 12.40 13.96 -15.23
N LEU A 275 13.41 13.12 -15.42
CA LEU A 275 14.71 13.22 -14.76
C LEU A 275 15.83 12.73 -15.68
N GLN A 276 17.05 13.23 -15.42
CA GLN A 276 18.27 12.81 -16.11
C GLN A 276 18.98 11.76 -15.26
N GLY A 277 19.34 10.63 -15.85
CA GLY A 277 20.07 9.58 -15.16
C GLY A 277 21.52 9.94 -14.83
N GLY A 278 22.13 9.18 -13.90
CA GLY A 278 23.55 9.33 -13.53
C GLY A 278 23.82 10.36 -12.43
N GLY A 279 22.78 10.94 -11.81
CA GLY A 279 22.90 11.80 -10.64
C GLY A 279 23.15 11.02 -9.34
N LYS A 280 23.13 11.73 -8.23
CA LYS A 280 23.28 11.17 -6.88
C LYS A 280 22.27 11.76 -5.92
N LEU A 281 21.96 11.01 -4.86
CA LEU A 281 21.15 11.46 -3.74
C LEU A 281 22.08 11.76 -2.55
N VAL A 282 21.65 12.70 -1.71
CA VAL A 282 22.37 13.08 -0.48
C VAL A 282 21.48 12.83 0.72
N GLY A 283 22.04 12.20 1.76
CA GLY A 283 21.32 11.94 3.01
C GLY A 283 20.77 13.22 3.64
N THR A 284 19.60 13.15 4.23
CA THR A 284 18.86 14.32 4.74
C THR A 284 17.96 13.95 5.91
N GLU A 285 17.32 14.96 6.51
CA GLU A 285 16.30 14.79 7.54
C GLU A 285 14.95 14.60 6.87
N ILE A 286 14.23 13.52 7.22
CA ILE A 286 12.88 13.24 6.73
C ILE A 286 11.92 13.16 7.93
N GLN A 287 10.95 14.03 7.96
CA GLN A 287 9.81 13.92 8.86
C GLN A 287 8.63 13.32 8.09
N VAL A 288 8.26 12.09 8.44
CA VAL A 288 7.11 11.41 7.84
C VAL A 288 5.83 12.02 8.43
N PRO A 289 4.90 12.53 7.61
CA PRO A 289 3.62 13.05 8.11
C PRO A 289 2.72 11.93 8.59
N SER A 290 1.72 12.24 9.42
CA SER A 290 0.59 11.33 9.69
C SER A 290 -0.13 10.99 8.38
N ASP A 291 -0.45 9.71 8.17
CA ASP A 291 -1.03 9.22 6.90
C ASP A 291 -2.48 9.65 6.75
N ILE A 292 -2.79 10.41 5.70
CA ILE A 292 -4.16 10.83 5.40
C ILE A 292 -5.09 9.64 5.14
N SER A 293 -4.59 8.53 4.60
CA SER A 293 -5.38 7.30 4.44
C SER A 293 -5.77 6.69 5.78
N SER A 294 -4.87 6.70 6.75
CA SER A 294 -5.17 6.28 8.13
C SER A 294 -6.09 7.28 8.83
N ALA A 295 -5.87 8.57 8.62
CA ALA A 295 -6.72 9.66 9.12
C ALA A 295 -8.16 9.56 8.59
N ALA A 296 -8.34 9.12 7.34
CA ALA A 296 -9.65 9.04 6.68
C ALA A 296 -10.67 8.19 7.45
N PHE A 297 -10.25 7.12 8.12
CA PHE A 297 -11.16 6.30 8.94
C PHE A 297 -11.74 7.12 10.09
N PHE A 298 -10.91 7.87 10.81
CA PHE A 298 -11.35 8.73 11.90
C PHE A 298 -12.12 9.96 11.40
N MET A 299 -11.74 10.51 10.23
CA MET A 299 -12.49 11.58 9.58
C MET A 299 -13.93 11.13 9.26
N VAL A 300 -14.08 9.96 8.63
CA VAL A 300 -15.39 9.38 8.32
C VAL A 300 -16.13 9.05 9.62
N GLY A 301 -15.50 8.35 10.56
CA GLY A 301 -16.12 7.98 11.83
C GLY A 301 -16.66 9.19 12.60
N ALA A 302 -15.90 10.28 12.66
CA ALA A 302 -16.34 11.53 13.30
C ALA A 302 -17.47 12.20 12.50
N ALA A 303 -17.34 12.30 11.16
CA ALA A 303 -18.31 12.95 10.31
C ALA A 303 -19.71 12.30 10.33
N ILE A 304 -19.77 10.96 10.44
CA ILE A 304 -21.04 10.21 10.47
C ILE A 304 -21.73 10.21 11.84
N THR A 305 -21.09 10.71 12.89
CA THR A 305 -21.56 10.51 14.28
C THR A 305 -21.72 11.84 14.99
N GLU A 306 -22.98 12.23 15.27
CA GLU A 306 -23.32 13.44 16.02
C GLU A 306 -22.63 13.48 17.40
N GLY A 307 -22.06 14.61 17.74
CA GLY A 307 -21.36 14.85 18.98
C GLY A 307 -19.89 14.41 18.97
N SER A 308 -19.37 13.94 17.84
CA SER A 308 -17.93 13.72 17.67
C SER A 308 -17.18 15.04 17.53
N ASP A 309 -15.99 15.14 18.11
CA ASP A 309 -15.03 16.22 17.94
C ASP A 309 -13.61 15.66 18.01
N VAL A 310 -12.99 15.52 16.86
CA VAL A 310 -11.67 14.90 16.72
C VAL A 310 -10.73 15.87 16.01
N THR A 311 -9.51 15.99 16.54
CA THR A 311 -8.40 16.67 15.86
C THR A 311 -7.30 15.67 15.56
N LEU A 312 -7.00 15.49 14.29
CA LEU A 312 -5.92 14.62 13.80
C LEU A 312 -4.70 15.49 13.52
N GLU A 313 -3.57 15.21 14.22
CA GLU A 313 -2.39 16.07 14.19
C GLU A 313 -1.42 15.72 13.07
N ALA A 314 -0.81 16.76 12.49
CA ALA A 314 0.28 16.66 11.52
C ALA A 314 -0.02 15.74 10.32
N VAL A 315 -1.27 15.72 9.85
CA VAL A 315 -1.70 14.92 8.70
C VAL A 315 -1.11 15.48 7.42
N GLY A 316 -0.60 14.60 6.57
CA GLY A 316 -0.15 14.97 5.23
C GLY A 316 -1.31 15.49 4.38
N ILE A 317 -1.19 16.71 3.89
CA ILE A 317 -2.18 17.37 3.03
C ILE A 317 -1.63 17.62 1.63
N ASN A 318 -0.81 16.71 1.13
CA ASN A 318 -0.37 16.75 -0.26
C ASN A 318 -1.60 16.82 -1.18
N SER A 319 -1.64 17.79 -2.08
CA SER A 319 -2.78 18.03 -2.97
C SER A 319 -3.16 16.82 -3.84
N THR A 320 -2.22 15.90 -4.06
CA THR A 320 -2.51 14.63 -4.77
C THR A 320 -3.17 13.57 -3.87
N ARG A 321 -3.48 13.89 -2.60
CA ARG A 321 -4.02 12.99 -1.59
C ARG A 321 -5.27 13.54 -0.88
N THR A 322 -5.65 14.79 -1.11
CA THR A 322 -6.71 15.48 -0.33
C THR A 322 -8.13 15.25 -0.84
N GLY A 323 -8.31 14.38 -1.83
CA GLY A 323 -9.64 14.08 -2.38
C GLY A 323 -10.67 13.66 -1.32
N VAL A 324 -10.24 12.92 -0.30
CA VAL A 324 -11.13 12.52 0.81
C VAL A 324 -11.69 13.73 1.58
N ILE A 325 -10.88 14.77 1.81
CA ILE A 325 -11.31 15.99 2.48
C ILE A 325 -12.35 16.72 1.62
N GLU A 326 -12.07 16.85 0.33
CA GLU A 326 -12.97 17.54 -0.60
C GLU A 326 -14.31 16.81 -0.76
N ILE A 327 -14.28 15.49 -0.92
CA ILE A 327 -15.49 14.66 -1.02
C ILE A 327 -16.32 14.75 0.26
N LEU A 328 -15.72 14.62 1.44
CA LEU A 328 -16.45 14.73 2.71
C LEU A 328 -17.05 16.13 2.91
N LYS A 329 -16.32 17.19 2.55
CA LYS A 329 -16.86 18.57 2.59
C LYS A 329 -18.05 18.73 1.65
N GLN A 330 -17.99 18.20 0.43
CA GLN A 330 -19.12 18.22 -0.51
C GLN A 330 -20.32 17.42 0.01
N MET A 331 -20.09 16.36 0.78
CA MET A 331 -21.14 15.63 1.48
C MET A 331 -21.70 16.40 2.69
N GLY A 332 -21.12 17.53 3.06
CA GLY A 332 -21.56 18.39 4.17
C GLY A 332 -20.88 18.09 5.51
N ALA A 333 -19.76 17.40 5.53
CA ALA A 333 -18.97 17.19 6.74
C ALA A 333 -18.35 18.52 7.22
N ASP A 334 -18.35 18.72 8.54
CA ASP A 334 -17.71 19.88 9.18
C ASP A 334 -16.23 19.57 9.43
N ILE A 335 -15.39 19.97 8.48
CA ILE A 335 -13.95 19.74 8.48
C ILE A 335 -13.20 21.06 8.41
N THR A 336 -12.34 21.32 9.39
CA THR A 336 -11.43 22.46 9.43
C THR A 336 -9.99 21.98 9.29
N VAL A 337 -9.22 22.61 8.41
CA VAL A 337 -7.78 22.38 8.24
C VAL A 337 -7.05 23.55 8.91
N GLU A 338 -6.19 23.23 9.88
CA GLU A 338 -5.52 24.22 10.74
C GLU A 338 -4.01 23.97 10.79
N ASN A 339 -3.24 24.97 11.18
CA ASN A 339 -1.81 24.84 11.43
C ASN A 339 -1.03 24.29 10.23
N GLU A 340 -1.36 24.73 9.01
CA GLU A 340 -0.66 24.33 7.80
C GLU A 340 0.82 24.74 7.86
N ARG A 341 1.71 23.80 7.54
CA ARG A 341 3.17 23.98 7.53
C ARG A 341 3.84 22.94 6.62
N ILE A 342 5.12 23.16 6.35
CA ILE A 342 5.95 22.17 5.61
C ILE A 342 6.80 21.39 6.60
N ALA A 343 6.83 20.07 6.45
CA ALA A 343 7.66 19.16 7.23
C ALA A 343 8.31 18.12 6.30
N GLY A 344 9.63 18.04 6.27
CA GLY A 344 10.36 17.11 5.42
C GLY A 344 10.06 17.21 3.91
N GLY A 345 9.65 18.41 3.45
CA GLY A 345 9.26 18.65 2.05
C GLY A 345 7.78 18.34 1.73
N GLU A 346 7.03 17.79 2.67
CA GLU A 346 5.59 17.51 2.53
C GLU A 346 4.75 18.57 3.27
N PRO A 347 3.63 19.03 2.70
CA PRO A 347 2.68 19.88 3.40
C PRO A 347 1.89 19.08 4.42
N ILE A 348 1.80 19.59 5.64
CA ILE A 348 1.05 18.97 6.74
C ILE A 348 0.12 19.97 7.41
N ALA A 349 -0.94 19.47 8.03
CA ALA A 349 -1.88 20.27 8.82
C ALA A 349 -2.50 19.44 9.96
N ASP A 350 -3.12 20.14 10.89
CA ASP A 350 -4.03 19.52 11.83
C ASP A 350 -5.44 19.55 11.21
N ILE A 351 -6.15 18.41 11.26
CA ILE A 351 -7.50 18.28 10.67
C ILE A 351 -8.49 18.06 11.80
N ARG A 352 -9.39 19.02 12.01
CA ARG A 352 -10.47 18.91 12.97
C ARG A 352 -11.76 18.53 12.26
N ILE A 353 -12.46 17.54 12.77
CA ILE A 353 -13.74 17.06 12.27
C ILE A 353 -14.75 17.09 13.41
N GLN A 354 -15.88 17.76 13.20
CA GLN A 354 -17.01 17.77 14.11
C GLN A 354 -18.18 16.98 13.51
N GLY A 355 -18.76 16.09 14.29
CA GLY A 355 -19.87 15.24 13.86
C GLY A 355 -21.11 16.06 13.55
N THR A 356 -21.59 15.96 12.31
CA THR A 356 -22.80 16.63 11.83
C THR A 356 -24.00 15.68 11.81
N ARG A 357 -25.21 16.23 11.83
CA ARG A 357 -26.44 15.41 11.78
C ARG A 357 -26.71 14.83 10.40
N THR A 358 -26.28 15.50 9.32
CA THR A 358 -26.70 15.16 7.97
C THR A 358 -25.56 15.29 6.98
N LEU A 359 -24.98 14.14 6.61
CA LEU A 359 -24.28 14.05 5.34
C LEU A 359 -25.30 13.90 4.22
N LYS A 360 -24.97 14.38 3.02
CA LYS A 360 -25.80 14.26 1.81
C LYS A 360 -25.13 13.35 0.81
N GLY A 361 -25.94 12.52 0.14
CA GLY A 361 -25.50 11.76 -1.01
C GLY A 361 -25.11 12.69 -2.16
N ILE A 362 -24.05 12.36 -2.86
CA ILE A 362 -23.51 13.13 -3.97
C ILE A 362 -23.14 12.23 -5.15
N HIS A 363 -23.02 12.80 -6.34
CA HIS A 363 -22.22 12.22 -7.39
C HIS A 363 -20.76 12.61 -7.12
N MET A 364 -19.92 11.64 -6.80
CA MET A 364 -18.52 11.90 -6.47
C MET A 364 -17.78 12.42 -7.70
N PRO A 365 -17.04 13.54 -7.60
CA PRO A 365 -16.35 14.11 -8.76
C PRO A 365 -15.27 13.18 -9.28
N GLU A 366 -15.27 12.88 -10.58
CA GLU A 366 -14.31 11.95 -11.19
C GLU A 366 -12.86 12.44 -11.11
N ASP A 367 -12.65 13.76 -11.13
CA ASP A 367 -11.32 14.38 -10.95
C ASP A 367 -10.75 14.16 -9.53
N GLN A 368 -11.60 13.87 -8.54
CA GLN A 368 -11.19 13.54 -7.18
C GLN A 368 -10.88 12.04 -7.01
N VAL A 369 -11.26 11.19 -7.96
CA VAL A 369 -11.07 9.72 -7.85
C VAL A 369 -9.59 9.34 -7.67
N PRO A 370 -8.63 9.79 -8.48
CA PRO A 370 -7.22 9.48 -8.29
C PRO A 370 -6.67 10.01 -6.95
N LEU A 371 -7.23 11.14 -6.45
CA LEU A 371 -6.78 11.83 -5.24
C LEU A 371 -7.33 11.20 -3.95
N ALA A 372 -8.31 10.29 -4.05
CA ALA A 372 -8.96 9.60 -2.94
C ALA A 372 -9.05 8.08 -3.14
N ILE A 373 -8.33 7.52 -4.11
CA ILE A 373 -8.52 6.12 -4.57
C ILE A 373 -8.46 5.10 -3.44
N ASP A 374 -7.60 5.31 -2.45
CA ASP A 374 -7.45 4.38 -1.33
C ASP A 374 -8.40 4.65 -0.16
N GLU A 375 -9.10 5.78 -0.15
CA GLU A 375 -10.03 6.21 0.89
C GLU A 375 -11.48 5.84 0.58
N PHE A 376 -11.80 5.36 -0.64
CA PHE A 376 -13.17 5.01 -1.02
C PHE A 376 -13.84 3.98 -0.11
N PRO A 377 -13.18 2.92 0.40
CA PRO A 377 -13.83 2.02 1.35
C PRO A 377 -14.41 2.76 2.57
N ALA A 378 -13.69 3.72 3.15
CA ALA A 378 -14.18 4.55 4.23
C ALA A 378 -15.30 5.51 3.77
N LEU A 379 -15.14 6.12 2.58
CA LEU A 379 -16.16 7.01 1.99
C LEU A 379 -17.48 6.29 1.70
N PHE A 380 -17.46 4.99 1.39
CA PHE A 380 -18.69 4.20 1.22
C PHE A 380 -19.47 4.03 2.53
N ILE A 381 -18.78 3.99 3.67
CA ILE A 381 -19.43 4.03 4.99
C ILE A 381 -20.09 5.41 5.22
N ALA A 382 -19.41 6.50 4.85
CA ALA A 382 -20.00 7.84 4.89
C ALA A 382 -21.23 7.94 3.97
N ALA A 383 -21.14 7.40 2.75
CA ALA A 383 -22.24 7.36 1.78
C ALA A 383 -23.45 6.59 2.31
N ALA A 384 -23.25 5.46 2.99
CA ALA A 384 -24.33 4.69 3.62
C ALA A 384 -25.06 5.49 4.71
N CYS A 385 -24.33 6.37 5.41
CA CYS A 385 -24.87 7.26 6.45
C CYS A 385 -25.42 8.59 5.90
N ALA A 386 -25.22 8.90 4.64
CA ALA A 386 -25.69 10.12 4.00
C ALA A 386 -27.20 10.05 3.69
N GLU A 387 -27.84 11.19 3.56
CA GLU A 387 -29.21 11.31 3.09
C GLU A 387 -29.24 11.32 1.56
N GLY A 388 -29.94 10.35 0.95
CA GLY A 388 -30.06 10.22 -0.50
C GLY A 388 -28.98 9.37 -1.13
N ARG A 389 -28.94 9.40 -2.46
CA ARG A 389 -28.09 8.54 -3.30
C ARG A 389 -26.69 9.10 -3.45
N THR A 390 -25.68 8.25 -3.31
CA THR A 390 -24.28 8.51 -3.68
C THR A 390 -23.90 7.64 -4.88
N VAL A 391 -23.20 8.23 -5.86
CA VAL A 391 -22.72 7.56 -7.06
C VAL A 391 -21.22 7.78 -7.20
N LEU A 392 -20.47 6.70 -7.39
CA LEU A 392 -19.07 6.71 -7.79
C LEU A 392 -18.94 6.09 -9.18
N THR A 393 -18.19 6.75 -10.07
CA THR A 393 -17.76 6.26 -11.39
C THR A 393 -16.27 6.51 -11.57
N GLY A 394 -15.64 5.91 -12.59
CA GLY A 394 -14.23 6.15 -12.91
C GLY A 394 -13.22 5.49 -11.96
N ALA A 395 -13.63 4.59 -11.07
CA ALA A 395 -12.79 4.01 -10.03
C ALA A 395 -12.46 2.52 -10.25
N ALA A 396 -12.36 2.07 -11.52
CA ALA A 396 -12.06 0.66 -11.87
C ALA A 396 -10.78 0.12 -11.20
N GLU A 397 -9.82 0.99 -10.86
CA GLU A 397 -8.58 0.62 -10.16
C GLU A 397 -8.84 -0.02 -8.78
N LEU A 398 -9.98 0.26 -8.14
CA LEU A 398 -10.38 -0.36 -6.87
C LEU A 398 -10.59 -1.88 -6.98
N ARG A 399 -10.88 -2.39 -8.19
CA ARG A 399 -11.11 -3.84 -8.39
C ARG A 399 -9.84 -4.68 -8.39
N VAL A 400 -8.68 -4.06 -8.52
CA VAL A 400 -7.36 -4.71 -8.63
C VAL A 400 -6.40 -4.33 -7.48
N LYS A 401 -6.96 -3.88 -6.37
CA LYS A 401 -6.22 -3.61 -5.12
C LYS A 401 -5.93 -4.91 -4.36
N GLU A 402 -5.83 -4.84 -3.03
CA GLU A 402 -5.66 -5.98 -2.14
C GLU A 402 -6.81 -6.99 -2.26
N SER A 403 -8.00 -6.47 -2.50
CA SER A 403 -9.22 -7.19 -2.88
C SER A 403 -9.94 -6.43 -4.01
N ASP A 404 -11.02 -6.99 -4.56
CA ASP A 404 -11.99 -6.20 -5.34
C ASP A 404 -12.80 -5.34 -4.36
N ARG A 405 -12.25 -4.13 -4.06
CA ARG A 405 -12.82 -3.24 -3.04
C ARG A 405 -14.23 -2.78 -3.35
N ILE A 406 -14.62 -2.70 -4.63
CA ILE A 406 -15.98 -2.37 -5.03
C ILE A 406 -16.94 -3.49 -4.61
N GLN A 407 -16.62 -4.72 -5.00
CA GLN A 407 -17.48 -5.87 -4.73
C GLN A 407 -17.54 -6.21 -3.23
N VAL A 408 -16.39 -6.27 -2.58
CA VAL A 408 -16.29 -6.62 -1.15
C VAL A 408 -17.02 -5.60 -0.26
N MET A 409 -16.88 -4.30 -0.55
CA MET A 409 -17.63 -3.26 0.16
C MET A 409 -19.13 -3.37 -0.10
N ALA A 410 -19.54 -3.63 -1.35
CA ALA A 410 -20.96 -3.80 -1.69
C ALA A 410 -21.59 -4.99 -0.94
N ASP A 411 -20.87 -6.11 -0.87
CA ASP A 411 -21.36 -7.32 -0.19
C ASP A 411 -21.50 -7.08 1.33
N GLY A 412 -20.50 -6.45 1.95
CA GLY A 412 -20.56 -6.09 3.37
C GLY A 412 -21.65 -5.06 3.69
N LEU A 413 -21.81 -4.04 2.86
CA LEU A 413 -22.90 -3.05 3.01
C LEU A 413 -24.29 -3.69 2.94
N LYS A 414 -24.50 -4.60 1.96
CA LYS A 414 -25.76 -5.37 1.85
C LYS A 414 -26.00 -6.24 3.07
N THR A 415 -24.98 -6.93 3.57
CA THR A 415 -25.07 -7.74 4.80
C THR A 415 -25.55 -6.89 5.98
N MET A 416 -25.13 -5.63 6.05
CA MET A 416 -25.54 -4.70 7.10
C MET A 416 -26.80 -3.89 6.76
N GLY A 417 -27.57 -4.30 5.75
CA GLY A 417 -28.87 -3.74 5.43
C GLY A 417 -28.83 -2.45 4.60
N ILE A 418 -27.74 -2.15 3.92
CA ILE A 418 -27.62 -0.99 3.01
C ILE A 418 -27.93 -1.46 1.57
N ASP A 419 -28.81 -0.72 0.89
CA ASP A 419 -29.07 -0.94 -0.53
C ASP A 419 -27.95 -0.28 -1.37
N CYS A 420 -27.26 -1.10 -2.16
CA CYS A 420 -26.20 -0.64 -3.03
C CYS A 420 -26.04 -1.54 -4.26
N THR A 421 -25.55 -0.97 -5.35
CA THR A 421 -25.30 -1.64 -6.61
C THR A 421 -23.87 -1.39 -7.08
N PRO A 422 -23.00 -2.41 -7.07
CA PRO A 422 -21.66 -2.28 -7.66
C PRO A 422 -21.77 -2.19 -9.19
N THR A 423 -20.91 -1.37 -9.82
CA THR A 423 -20.75 -1.25 -11.27
C THR A 423 -19.34 -1.67 -11.67
N ASP A 424 -19.02 -1.73 -12.95
CA ASP A 424 -17.71 -2.14 -13.44
C ASP A 424 -16.59 -1.22 -12.92
N ASP A 425 -16.89 0.07 -12.73
CA ASP A 425 -15.93 1.12 -12.37
C ASP A 425 -16.33 1.93 -11.13
N GLY A 426 -17.32 1.45 -10.33
CA GLY A 426 -17.77 2.18 -9.16
C GLY A 426 -18.92 1.51 -8.41
N ILE A 427 -19.74 2.32 -7.74
CA ILE A 427 -20.85 1.84 -6.92
C ILE A 427 -21.93 2.92 -6.78
N ILE A 428 -23.18 2.49 -6.68
CA ILE A 428 -24.33 3.32 -6.28
C ILE A 428 -24.75 2.88 -4.88
N ILE A 429 -24.86 3.82 -3.95
CA ILE A 429 -25.24 3.56 -2.55
C ILE A 429 -26.46 4.42 -2.21
N GLU A 430 -27.54 3.77 -1.74
CA GLU A 430 -28.74 4.44 -1.21
C GLU A 430 -28.52 4.69 0.30
N GLY A 431 -28.12 5.90 0.64
CA GLY A 431 -27.87 6.28 2.02
C GLY A 431 -29.15 6.41 2.83
N LYS A 432 -29.09 6.03 4.12
CA LYS A 432 -30.27 6.01 5.01
C LYS A 432 -30.43 7.28 5.84
N GLY A 433 -29.46 8.19 5.83
CA GLY A 433 -29.53 9.45 6.59
C GLY A 433 -29.63 9.22 8.09
N HIS A 434 -30.64 9.86 8.72
CA HIS A 434 -30.93 9.79 10.15
C HIS A 434 -32.05 8.80 10.48
N SER A 435 -31.97 7.56 10.07
CA SER A 435 -32.93 6.53 10.40
C SER A 435 -32.50 5.69 11.60
N GLY A 436 -33.45 5.21 12.39
CA GLY A 436 -33.22 4.25 13.47
C GLY A 436 -33.05 4.88 14.87
N GLU A 437 -33.08 4.02 15.87
CA GLU A 437 -32.85 4.39 17.27
C GLU A 437 -31.37 4.79 17.45
N TRP A 438 -31.10 5.88 18.16
CA TRP A 438 -29.78 6.52 18.31
C TRP A 438 -29.10 6.93 16.98
N GLY A 439 -29.86 7.00 15.89
CA GLY A 439 -29.30 7.24 14.56
C GLY A 439 -28.57 6.04 13.97
N ALA A 440 -28.88 4.82 14.42
CA ALA A 440 -28.32 3.61 13.87
C ALA A 440 -28.70 3.44 12.39
N ILE A 441 -27.74 3.08 11.58
CA ILE A 441 -27.86 2.90 10.12
C ILE A 441 -27.68 1.43 9.75
N PHE A 442 -26.71 0.78 10.37
CA PHE A 442 -26.31 -0.58 10.07
C PHE A 442 -26.97 -1.57 10.99
N THR A 443 -27.42 -2.70 10.45
CA THR A 443 -28.10 -3.76 11.24
C THR A 443 -27.12 -4.67 11.99
N GLY A 444 -25.81 -4.54 11.73
CA GLY A 444 -24.80 -5.50 12.14
C GLY A 444 -24.70 -6.68 11.16
N GLY A 445 -23.83 -7.62 11.46
CA GLY A 445 -23.59 -8.81 10.67
C GLY A 445 -22.13 -9.25 10.67
N GLU A 446 -21.86 -10.36 9.99
CA GLU A 446 -20.51 -10.90 9.79
C GLU A 446 -19.98 -10.46 8.44
N ILE A 447 -18.79 -9.85 8.44
CA ILE A 447 -18.14 -9.24 7.28
C ILE A 447 -16.81 -9.97 7.03
N GLU A 448 -16.65 -10.51 5.82
CA GLU A 448 -15.36 -11.03 5.36
C GLU A 448 -14.55 -9.89 4.74
N SER A 449 -13.40 -9.58 5.32
CA SER A 449 -12.52 -8.51 4.80
C SER A 449 -11.70 -8.93 3.59
N HIS A 450 -11.63 -10.23 3.30
CA HIS A 450 -10.74 -10.82 2.31
C HIS A 450 -9.27 -10.44 2.52
N HIS A 451 -8.86 -10.31 3.78
CA HIS A 451 -7.53 -9.89 4.18
C HIS A 451 -7.13 -8.50 3.62
N ASP A 452 -8.11 -7.63 3.38
CA ASP A 452 -7.89 -6.24 3.01
C ASP A 452 -8.08 -5.35 4.24
N HIS A 453 -6.96 -4.78 4.72
CA HIS A 453 -6.93 -3.93 5.90
C HIS A 453 -7.88 -2.73 5.81
N ARG A 454 -8.09 -2.15 4.59
CA ARG A 454 -8.98 -1.00 4.42
C ARG A 454 -10.44 -1.37 4.53
N ILE A 455 -10.81 -2.57 4.06
CA ILE A 455 -12.15 -3.13 4.26
C ILE A 455 -12.41 -3.31 5.76
N ALA A 456 -11.48 -3.97 6.47
CA ALA A 456 -11.61 -4.21 7.90
C ALA A 456 -11.76 -2.92 8.71
N MET A 457 -10.91 -1.92 8.46
CA MET A 457 -10.97 -0.63 9.16
C MET A 457 -12.22 0.18 8.79
N SER A 458 -12.68 0.13 7.53
CA SER A 458 -13.90 0.82 7.10
C SER A 458 -15.15 0.29 7.80
N PHE A 459 -15.34 -1.02 7.81
CA PHE A 459 -16.47 -1.63 8.50
C PHE A 459 -16.39 -1.48 10.02
N SER A 460 -15.18 -1.31 10.59
CA SER A 460 -15.04 -0.93 12.00
C SER A 460 -15.69 0.43 12.29
N MET A 461 -15.56 1.40 11.38
CA MET A 461 -16.20 2.72 11.54
C MET A 461 -17.73 2.64 11.49
N ALA A 462 -18.30 1.69 10.73
CA ALA A 462 -19.75 1.42 10.75
C ALA A 462 -20.26 1.07 12.14
N GLY A 463 -19.40 0.53 13.00
CA GLY A 463 -19.70 0.23 14.40
C GLY A 463 -20.13 1.44 15.26
N LEU A 464 -19.86 2.68 14.81
CA LEU A 464 -20.36 3.90 15.44
C LEU A 464 -21.88 4.12 15.23
N ARG A 465 -22.45 3.51 14.20
CA ARG A 465 -23.85 3.68 13.77
C ARG A 465 -24.56 2.34 13.57
N THR A 466 -24.20 1.31 14.36
CA THR A 466 -24.81 -0.03 14.26
C THR A 466 -25.84 -0.30 15.36
N SER A 467 -26.94 -0.97 15.01
CA SER A 467 -27.93 -1.48 15.96
C SER A 467 -27.69 -2.95 16.35
N GLY A 468 -26.86 -3.66 15.60
CA GLY A 468 -26.48 -5.06 15.87
C GLY A 468 -24.95 -5.22 15.97
N GLU A 469 -24.52 -6.38 16.44
CA GLU A 469 -23.10 -6.73 16.48
C GLU A 469 -22.49 -6.80 15.09
N ILE A 470 -21.30 -6.22 14.92
CA ILE A 470 -20.49 -6.38 13.71
C ILE A 470 -19.30 -7.29 14.04
N LYS A 471 -19.14 -8.37 13.27
CA LYS A 471 -17.95 -9.22 13.27
C LYS A 471 -17.21 -9.07 11.96
N ILE A 472 -15.92 -8.77 12.01
CA ILE A 472 -15.09 -8.60 10.82
C ILE A 472 -14.00 -9.66 10.88
N ILE A 473 -13.95 -10.51 9.86
CA ILE A 473 -13.02 -11.64 9.75
C ILE A 473 -11.85 -11.25 8.84
N GLY A 474 -10.64 -11.78 9.11
CA GLY A 474 -9.44 -11.53 8.32
C GLY A 474 -8.78 -10.19 8.63
N THR A 475 -8.75 -9.78 9.91
CA THR A 475 -8.30 -8.44 10.33
C THR A 475 -6.81 -8.36 10.65
N GLU A 476 -6.05 -9.46 10.58
CA GLU A 476 -4.61 -9.51 10.83
C GLU A 476 -3.82 -8.55 9.93
N THR A 477 -4.29 -8.33 8.69
CA THR A 477 -3.64 -7.42 7.74
C THR A 477 -3.74 -5.94 8.11
N VAL A 478 -4.53 -5.57 9.11
CA VAL A 478 -4.58 -4.18 9.61
C VAL A 478 -3.20 -3.73 10.10
N ALA A 479 -2.41 -4.64 10.69
CA ALA A 479 -1.05 -4.36 11.13
C ALA A 479 -0.07 -3.99 9.99
N THR A 480 -0.39 -4.29 8.73
CA THR A 480 0.46 -3.94 7.58
C THR A 480 0.57 -2.43 7.37
N SER A 481 -0.44 -1.66 7.75
CA SER A 481 -0.49 -0.21 7.55
C SER A 481 -0.91 0.59 8.77
N PHE A 482 -1.58 -0.04 9.75
CA PHE A 482 -2.06 0.66 10.94
C PHE A 482 -2.01 -0.25 12.19
N PRO A 483 -0.82 -0.60 12.69
CA PRO A 483 -0.67 -1.56 13.78
C PRO A 483 -1.36 -1.12 15.09
N THR A 484 -1.54 0.18 15.32
CA THR A 484 -2.20 0.74 16.51
C THR A 484 -3.69 1.05 16.31
N PHE A 485 -4.32 0.58 15.22
CA PHE A 485 -5.70 0.94 14.85
C PHE A 485 -6.72 0.65 15.97
N THR A 486 -6.73 -0.55 16.52
CA THR A 486 -7.69 -0.94 17.58
C THR A 486 -7.46 -0.15 18.86
N GLN A 487 -6.21 0.06 19.23
CA GLN A 487 -5.85 0.86 20.40
C GLN A 487 -6.37 2.30 20.26
N LEU A 488 -6.07 2.93 19.13
CA LEU A 488 -6.44 4.32 18.89
C LEU A 488 -7.94 4.50 18.72
N SER A 489 -8.62 3.57 18.04
CA SER A 489 -10.07 3.56 17.89
C SER A 489 -10.78 3.41 19.24
N ASN A 490 -10.25 2.55 20.12
CA ASN A 490 -10.79 2.36 21.45
C ASN A 490 -10.57 3.57 22.35
N GLN A 491 -9.41 4.22 22.26
CA GLN A 491 -9.15 5.47 22.97
C GLN A 491 -10.07 6.60 22.48
N ALA A 492 -10.39 6.63 21.19
CA ALA A 492 -11.32 7.61 20.60
C ALA A 492 -12.80 7.32 20.93
N GLY A 493 -13.16 6.09 21.33
CA GLY A 493 -14.51 5.75 21.78
C GLY A 493 -15.23 4.61 21.07
N LEU A 494 -14.58 3.84 20.19
CA LEU A 494 -15.27 2.80 19.40
C LEU A 494 -15.46 1.47 20.15
N ALA A 495 -14.52 1.02 20.94
CA ALA A 495 -14.55 -0.25 21.67
C ALA A 495 -14.57 -1.52 20.77
N ILE A 496 -13.47 -1.74 20.06
CA ILE A 496 -13.22 -2.96 19.27
C ILE A 496 -12.67 -4.04 20.19
N GLN A 497 -13.25 -5.24 20.13
CA GLN A 497 -12.70 -6.46 20.74
C GLN A 497 -11.98 -7.27 19.67
N VAL A 498 -10.75 -7.70 19.97
CA VAL A 498 -9.94 -8.52 19.07
C VAL A 498 -9.95 -9.95 19.60
N THR A 499 -10.25 -10.92 18.72
CA THR A 499 -10.17 -12.36 19.03
C THR A 499 -9.41 -13.08 17.91
N GLU A 500 -8.74 -14.19 18.25
CA GLU A 500 -7.99 -15.07 17.36
C GLU A 500 -8.76 -16.35 17.04
#